data_430c59d7acafd98b86b3a7087ebbd8df
#
_entry.id   430c59d7acafd98b86b3a7087ebbd8df
#
_cell.length_a   1.000
_cell.length_b   1.000
_cell.length_c   1.000
_cell.angle_alpha   90.00
_cell.angle_beta   90.00
_cell.angle_gamma   90.00
#
_symmetry.space_group_name_H-M   'P 1'
#
loop_
_entity.id
_entity.type
_entity.pdbx_description
1 polymer ?
#
loop_
_entity_poly.entity_id
_entity_poly.type
_entity_poly.pdbx_seq_one_letter_code
_entity_poly.pdbx_strand_id
1 'polypeptide(L)'
;KLERLLVVNEAFELKGLITVKDIRKQLNFPNAARDAVGHLRVGAAVGVGAGTEERVELLVRAGVDAIAVDTAHGHSRGVLERVRWIKQHYPQVQVIGGNIATGAAARALVEAGADGVKVGIGPGSICTTRIVTGVGVPQITAIDNVASALLGTGVPLIADGGVRYSGDIAKAIAAGASSVMMGGVFAGTEEAPGEIVLYQGRSYKSYRGMGSIGAMQQGSADRYFQESSSGNPNADKLVPEGVEGRVPYKGSAVSILFQMAGGLRAAMGYCGCASIAALHARSEFVEITAAGVRESHVHDVQITKEAPNYRAE
;
A
#
# COMPACT_ATOMS: atom_id res chain seq x y z
N LYS A 1 20.55 18.34 -33.57
CA LYS A 1 20.35 17.73 -32.27
C LYS A 1 19.46 16.49 -32.44
N LEU A 2 20.03 15.29 -32.27
CA LEU A 2 19.25 14.05 -32.39
C LEU A 2 18.34 13.91 -31.16
N GLU A 3 17.03 13.79 -31.37
CA GLU A 3 16.04 13.63 -30.29
C GLU A 3 15.59 12.17 -30.15
N ARG A 4 15.83 11.35 -31.18
CA ARG A 4 15.42 9.94 -31.25
C ARG A 4 16.52 9.12 -31.92
N LEU A 5 16.76 7.93 -31.42
CA LEU A 5 17.68 6.95 -31.99
C LEU A 5 16.94 5.64 -32.23
N LEU A 6 17.02 5.14 -33.44
CA LEU A 6 16.54 3.79 -33.76
C LEU A 6 17.54 2.78 -33.26
N VAL A 7 17.04 1.75 -32.58
CA VAL A 7 17.84 0.59 -32.16
C VAL A 7 17.57 -0.55 -33.14
N VAL A 8 18.62 -1.06 -33.76
CA VAL A 8 18.55 -2.16 -34.73
C VAL A 8 19.45 -3.30 -34.30
N ASN A 9 19.17 -4.52 -34.71
CA ASN A 9 20.07 -5.66 -34.56
C ASN A 9 21.13 -5.68 -35.68
N GLU A 10 22.01 -6.69 -35.70
CA GLU A 10 23.03 -6.86 -36.72
C GLU A 10 22.47 -7.02 -38.14
N ALA A 11 21.24 -7.50 -38.30
CA ALA A 11 20.52 -7.61 -39.57
C ALA A 11 19.79 -6.30 -39.98
N PHE A 12 20.00 -5.19 -39.27
CA PHE A 12 19.34 -3.90 -39.47
C PHE A 12 17.82 -3.93 -39.27
N GLU A 13 17.28 -4.94 -38.56
CA GLU A 13 15.86 -4.96 -38.18
C GLU A 13 15.62 -4.07 -36.97
N LEU A 14 14.55 -3.27 -37.03
CA LEU A 14 14.15 -2.36 -35.93
C LEU A 14 13.78 -3.17 -34.68
N LYS A 15 14.47 -2.91 -33.58
CA LYS A 15 14.24 -3.55 -32.28
C LYS A 15 13.74 -2.57 -31.21
N GLY A 16 13.93 -1.26 -31.41
CA GLY A 16 13.47 -0.28 -30.43
C GLY A 16 13.73 1.16 -30.86
N LEU A 17 13.35 2.06 -29.96
CA LEU A 17 13.53 3.50 -30.08
C LEU A 17 13.99 4.07 -28.73
N ILE A 18 15.09 4.80 -28.73
CA ILE A 18 15.55 5.57 -27.57
C ILE A 18 15.29 7.04 -27.84
N THR A 19 14.67 7.73 -26.89
CA THR A 19 14.43 9.17 -26.96
C THR A 19 15.19 9.94 -25.89
N VAL A 20 15.44 11.24 -26.14
CA VAL A 20 16.00 12.14 -25.11
C VAL A 20 15.12 12.16 -23.87
N LYS A 21 13.81 11.95 -24.02
CA LYS A 21 12.84 11.89 -22.91
C LYS A 21 13.11 10.67 -22.01
N ASP A 22 13.47 9.52 -22.59
CA ASP A 22 13.79 8.31 -21.81
C ASP A 22 15.08 8.48 -21.02
N ILE A 23 16.11 9.07 -21.64
CA ILE A 23 17.36 9.41 -20.97
C ILE A 23 17.12 10.38 -19.80
N ARG A 24 16.35 11.45 -20.04
CA ARG A 24 15.99 12.41 -18.98
C ARG A 24 15.22 11.78 -17.84
N LYS A 25 14.31 10.85 -18.12
CA LYS A 25 13.57 10.12 -17.08
C LYS A 25 14.49 9.27 -16.21
N GLN A 26 15.52 8.64 -16.78
CA GLN A 26 16.49 7.88 -15.99
C GLN A 26 17.33 8.81 -15.08
N LEU A 27 17.76 9.96 -15.60
CA LEU A 27 18.49 10.95 -14.82
C LEU A 27 17.66 11.58 -13.70
N ASN A 28 16.40 11.89 -13.99
CA ASN A 28 15.50 12.54 -13.02
C ASN A 28 14.96 11.57 -11.96
N PHE A 29 14.87 10.27 -12.29
CA PHE A 29 14.31 9.23 -11.41
C PHE A 29 15.27 8.04 -11.27
N PRO A 30 16.48 8.25 -10.70
CA PRO A 30 17.50 7.20 -10.61
C PRO A 30 17.11 6.03 -9.70
N ASN A 31 16.19 6.26 -8.76
CA ASN A 31 15.71 5.26 -7.80
C ASN A 31 14.43 4.54 -8.25
N ALA A 32 13.96 4.75 -9.49
CA ALA A 32 12.80 4.03 -10.00
C ALA A 32 13.07 2.51 -10.03
N ALA A 33 12.12 1.71 -9.53
CA ALA A 33 12.22 0.25 -9.56
C ALA A 33 12.13 -0.25 -11.00
N ARG A 34 13.23 -0.82 -11.51
CA ARG A 34 13.37 -1.29 -12.89
C ARG A 34 13.84 -2.74 -12.93
N ASP A 35 13.51 -3.42 -14.01
CA ASP A 35 14.07 -4.71 -14.35
C ASP A 35 15.49 -4.58 -14.95
N ALA A 36 16.09 -5.72 -15.31
CA ALA A 36 17.44 -5.76 -15.87
C ALA A 36 17.57 -5.08 -17.26
N VAL A 37 16.46 -4.90 -17.98
CA VAL A 37 16.41 -4.25 -19.29
C VAL A 37 15.91 -2.80 -19.22
N GLY A 38 15.63 -2.30 -18.01
CA GLY A 38 15.28 -0.91 -17.74
C GLY A 38 13.78 -0.59 -17.77
N HIS A 39 12.89 -1.57 -17.90
CA HIS A 39 11.45 -1.36 -17.76
C HIS A 39 11.08 -1.13 -16.29
N LEU A 40 10.05 -0.31 -16.04
CA LEU A 40 9.49 -0.17 -14.70
C LEU A 40 8.86 -1.49 -14.25
N ARG A 41 9.17 -1.90 -13.03
CA ARG A 41 8.50 -3.05 -12.42
C ARG A 41 7.04 -2.73 -12.13
N VAL A 42 6.17 -3.70 -12.37
CA VAL A 42 4.73 -3.56 -12.23
C VAL A 42 4.14 -4.65 -11.34
N GLY A 43 3.14 -4.28 -10.54
CA GLY A 43 2.39 -5.20 -9.70
C GLY A 43 0.91 -5.14 -9.97
N ALA A 44 0.20 -6.22 -9.72
CA ALA A 44 -1.25 -6.29 -9.81
C ALA A 44 -1.86 -7.01 -8.61
N ALA A 45 -3.05 -6.58 -8.19
CA ALA A 45 -3.80 -7.25 -7.14
C ALA A 45 -4.82 -8.24 -7.72
N VAL A 46 -4.98 -9.36 -7.01
CA VAL A 46 -5.99 -10.38 -7.29
C VAL A 46 -6.69 -10.80 -6.00
N GLY A 47 -7.92 -11.28 -6.13
CA GLY A 47 -8.67 -11.92 -5.05
C GLY A 47 -8.43 -13.43 -4.98
N VAL A 48 -9.43 -14.14 -4.44
CA VAL A 48 -9.44 -15.61 -4.34
C VAL A 48 -10.67 -16.24 -5.01
N GLY A 49 -11.56 -15.41 -5.53
CA GLY A 49 -12.81 -15.83 -6.18
C GLY A 49 -12.61 -16.54 -7.52
N ALA A 50 -13.72 -16.91 -8.13
CA ALA A 50 -13.77 -17.54 -9.45
C ALA A 50 -13.12 -16.66 -10.52
N GLY A 51 -12.45 -17.26 -11.50
CA GLY A 51 -11.75 -16.53 -12.59
C GLY A 51 -10.39 -15.92 -12.20
N THR A 52 -9.99 -16.00 -10.92
CA THR A 52 -8.70 -15.47 -10.49
C THR A 52 -7.52 -16.16 -11.17
N GLU A 53 -7.61 -17.45 -11.45
CA GLU A 53 -6.53 -18.21 -12.10
C GLU A 53 -6.29 -17.71 -13.53
N GLU A 54 -7.35 -17.55 -14.32
CA GLU A 54 -7.28 -16.98 -15.66
C GLU A 54 -6.72 -15.55 -15.63
N ARG A 55 -7.17 -14.73 -14.65
CA ARG A 55 -6.63 -13.37 -14.46
C ARG A 55 -5.13 -13.38 -14.16
N VAL A 56 -4.66 -14.28 -13.30
CA VAL A 56 -3.22 -14.44 -12.99
C VAL A 56 -2.45 -14.83 -14.24
N GLU A 57 -2.95 -15.78 -15.02
CA GLU A 57 -2.33 -16.20 -16.28
C GLU A 57 -2.16 -15.03 -17.26
N LEU A 58 -3.22 -14.24 -17.44
CA LEU A 58 -3.20 -13.05 -18.31
C LEU A 58 -2.21 -11.98 -17.81
N LEU A 59 -2.14 -11.75 -16.49
CA LEU A 59 -1.17 -10.84 -15.89
C LEU A 59 0.27 -11.31 -16.08
N VAL A 60 0.53 -12.59 -15.91
CA VAL A 60 1.86 -13.17 -16.13
C VAL A 60 2.28 -13.07 -17.59
N ARG A 61 1.37 -13.38 -18.53
CA ARG A 61 1.61 -13.18 -19.97
C ARG A 61 1.86 -11.72 -20.34
N ALA A 62 1.25 -10.78 -19.60
CA ALA A 62 1.49 -9.33 -19.78
C ALA A 62 2.80 -8.85 -19.14
N GLY A 63 3.55 -9.72 -18.44
CA GLY A 63 4.86 -9.39 -17.87
C GLY A 63 4.78 -8.75 -16.48
N VAL A 64 3.80 -9.10 -15.65
CA VAL A 64 3.74 -8.63 -14.25
C VAL A 64 4.92 -9.14 -13.43
N ASP A 65 5.54 -8.27 -12.64
CA ASP A 65 6.65 -8.64 -11.74
C ASP A 65 6.16 -9.18 -10.39
N ALA A 66 5.07 -8.62 -9.87
CA ALA A 66 4.53 -9.01 -8.57
C ALA A 66 3.01 -9.12 -8.57
N ILE A 67 2.48 -10.12 -7.88
CA ILE A 67 1.04 -10.30 -7.66
C ILE A 67 0.74 -10.19 -6.17
N ALA A 68 -0.18 -9.31 -5.80
CA ALA A 68 -0.71 -9.22 -4.46
C ALA A 68 -2.03 -10.02 -4.36
N VAL A 69 -2.04 -11.10 -3.59
CA VAL A 69 -3.26 -11.78 -3.18
C VAL A 69 -3.83 -11.00 -2.00
N ASP A 70 -4.74 -10.07 -2.29
CA ASP A 70 -5.17 -9.00 -1.40
C ASP A 70 -6.63 -9.15 -0.98
N THR A 71 -6.85 -9.54 0.28
CA THR A 71 -8.17 -9.72 0.88
C THR A 71 -8.27 -9.04 2.25
N ALA A 72 -9.47 -8.97 2.81
CA ALA A 72 -9.68 -8.46 4.16
C ALA A 72 -9.10 -9.40 5.25
N HIS A 73 -8.87 -10.69 4.93
CA HIS A 73 -8.34 -11.68 5.86
C HIS A 73 -7.35 -12.64 5.17
N GLY A 74 -6.07 -12.27 5.17
CA GLY A 74 -4.99 -13.02 4.52
C GLY A 74 -4.67 -14.39 5.13
N HIS A 75 -5.09 -14.66 6.37
CA HIS A 75 -4.94 -15.97 7.01
C HIS A 75 -6.09 -16.93 6.69
N SER A 76 -6.86 -16.66 5.65
CA SER A 76 -7.91 -17.56 5.19
C SER A 76 -7.35 -18.67 4.31
N ARG A 77 -8.04 -19.81 4.30
CA ARG A 77 -7.67 -20.98 3.49
C ARG A 77 -7.52 -20.62 2.02
N GLY A 78 -8.49 -19.89 1.46
CA GLY A 78 -8.48 -19.51 0.05
C GLY A 78 -7.27 -18.64 -0.34
N VAL A 79 -6.81 -17.76 0.56
CA VAL A 79 -5.59 -16.95 0.32
C VAL A 79 -4.35 -17.83 0.32
N LEU A 80 -4.20 -18.72 1.32
CA LEU A 80 -3.04 -19.61 1.42
C LEU A 80 -2.96 -20.57 0.22
N GLU A 81 -4.10 -21.12 -0.22
CA GLU A 81 -4.19 -21.97 -1.40
C GLU A 81 -3.86 -21.19 -2.68
N ARG A 82 -4.32 -19.93 -2.81
CA ARG A 82 -4.04 -19.10 -3.96
C ARG A 82 -2.55 -18.73 -4.06
N VAL A 83 -1.92 -18.37 -2.94
CA VAL A 83 -0.47 -18.11 -2.89
C VAL A 83 0.31 -19.35 -3.34
N ARG A 84 0.00 -20.54 -2.79
CA ARG A 84 0.65 -21.80 -3.19
C ARG A 84 0.46 -22.08 -4.67
N TRP A 85 -0.75 -21.93 -5.18
CA TRP A 85 -1.07 -22.18 -6.59
C TRP A 85 -0.26 -21.27 -7.51
N ILE A 86 -0.17 -19.97 -7.22
CA ILE A 86 0.62 -19.03 -8.03
C ILE A 86 2.10 -19.43 -8.01
N LYS A 87 2.66 -19.71 -6.84
CA LYS A 87 4.08 -20.08 -6.73
C LYS A 87 4.40 -21.43 -7.40
N GLN A 88 3.48 -22.36 -7.44
CA GLN A 88 3.64 -23.63 -8.16
C GLN A 88 3.63 -23.47 -9.68
N HIS A 89 2.74 -22.62 -10.22
CA HIS A 89 2.58 -22.45 -11.67
C HIS A 89 3.50 -21.37 -12.26
N TYR A 90 3.84 -20.35 -11.45
CA TYR A 90 4.62 -19.18 -11.87
C TYR A 90 5.69 -18.82 -10.82
N PRO A 91 6.69 -19.70 -10.59
CA PRO A 91 7.67 -19.54 -9.51
C PRO A 91 8.51 -18.24 -9.64
N GLN A 92 8.63 -17.71 -10.86
CA GLN A 92 9.36 -16.47 -11.16
C GLN A 92 8.63 -15.20 -10.72
N VAL A 93 7.31 -15.24 -10.52
CA VAL A 93 6.51 -14.09 -10.10
C VAL A 93 6.61 -13.92 -8.58
N GLN A 94 6.82 -12.70 -8.13
CA GLN A 94 6.81 -12.39 -6.70
C GLN A 94 5.37 -12.33 -6.19
N VAL A 95 5.08 -12.99 -5.07
CA VAL A 95 3.73 -13.06 -4.50
C VAL A 95 3.70 -12.42 -3.12
N ILE A 96 2.81 -11.43 -2.97
CA ILE A 96 2.55 -10.74 -1.71
C ILE A 96 1.20 -11.24 -1.18
N GLY A 97 1.16 -11.77 0.05
CA GLY A 97 -0.09 -12.19 0.69
C GLY A 97 -0.57 -11.20 1.76
N GLY A 98 -1.87 -10.96 1.85
CA GLY A 98 -2.45 -10.08 2.88
C GLY A 98 -3.98 -9.94 2.80
N ASN A 99 -4.57 -9.18 3.77
CA ASN A 99 -3.90 -8.55 4.90
C ASN A 99 -3.90 -9.45 6.12
N ILE A 100 -2.87 -9.31 6.95
CA ILE A 100 -2.70 -10.06 8.19
C ILE A 100 -2.42 -9.10 9.37
N ALA A 101 -2.46 -9.62 10.60
CA ALA A 101 -2.13 -8.86 11.81
C ALA A 101 -1.40 -9.69 12.88
N THR A 102 -1.10 -10.97 12.61
CA THR A 102 -0.52 -11.89 13.59
C THR A 102 0.70 -12.64 13.05
N GLY A 103 1.61 -13.00 13.93
CA GLY A 103 2.78 -13.80 13.56
C GLY A 103 2.43 -15.20 13.04
N ALA A 104 1.33 -15.81 13.51
CA ALA A 104 0.86 -17.09 12.99
C ALA A 104 0.44 -16.98 11.51
N ALA A 105 -0.26 -15.90 11.15
CA ALA A 105 -0.65 -15.63 9.77
C ALA A 105 0.58 -15.39 8.88
N ALA A 106 1.59 -14.67 9.39
CA ALA A 106 2.83 -14.44 8.67
C ALA A 106 3.54 -15.75 8.34
N ARG A 107 3.71 -16.63 9.33
CA ARG A 107 4.32 -17.96 9.12
C ARG A 107 3.54 -18.78 8.09
N ALA A 108 2.21 -18.82 8.19
CA ALA A 108 1.38 -19.56 7.25
C ALA A 108 1.52 -19.06 5.80
N LEU A 109 1.65 -17.73 5.58
CA LEU A 109 1.89 -17.16 4.25
C LEU A 109 3.29 -17.49 3.73
N VAL A 110 4.33 -17.44 4.59
CA VAL A 110 5.70 -17.84 4.21
C VAL A 110 5.74 -19.33 3.83
N GLU A 111 5.11 -20.20 4.62
CA GLU A 111 4.97 -21.63 4.31
C GLU A 111 4.18 -21.88 3.02
N ALA A 112 3.26 -21.02 2.67
CA ALA A 112 2.55 -21.05 1.39
C ALA A 112 3.40 -20.55 0.20
N GLY A 113 4.58 -19.97 0.46
CA GLY A 113 5.53 -19.50 -0.54
C GLY A 113 5.42 -18.01 -0.85
N ALA A 114 4.79 -17.19 0.01
CA ALA A 114 4.74 -15.76 -0.17
C ALA A 114 6.14 -15.12 -0.11
N ASP A 115 6.46 -14.24 -1.06
CA ASP A 115 7.69 -13.47 -1.13
C ASP A 115 7.62 -12.14 -0.34
N GLY A 116 6.42 -11.77 0.09
CA GLY A 116 6.16 -10.61 0.94
C GLY A 116 4.82 -10.73 1.64
N VAL A 117 4.64 -10.03 2.76
CA VAL A 117 3.36 -10.00 3.50
C VAL A 117 2.87 -8.57 3.70
N LYS A 118 1.55 -8.39 3.69
CA LYS A 118 0.92 -7.08 3.89
C LYS A 118 0.10 -7.07 5.18
N VAL A 119 0.39 -6.10 6.06
CA VAL A 119 -0.09 -6.04 7.45
C VAL A 119 -1.01 -4.86 7.66
N GLY A 120 -2.20 -5.12 8.16
CA GLY A 120 -3.18 -4.10 8.53
C GLY A 120 -4.61 -4.61 8.44
N ILE A 121 -5.25 -4.80 9.60
CA ILE A 121 -6.66 -5.15 9.73
C ILE A 121 -7.38 -3.97 10.38
N GLY A 122 -8.12 -3.24 9.57
CA GLY A 122 -8.95 -2.12 9.99
C GLY A 122 -8.26 -0.78 10.34
N PRO A 123 -6.97 -0.49 9.98
CA PRO A 123 -6.35 0.79 10.34
C PRO A 123 -6.72 1.95 9.40
N GLY A 124 -7.34 1.68 8.25
CA GLY A 124 -7.67 2.71 7.25
C GLY A 124 -8.69 3.72 7.75
N SER A 125 -8.55 5.00 7.34
CA SER A 125 -9.43 6.10 7.77
C SER A 125 -10.90 5.94 7.38
N ILE A 126 -11.18 5.13 6.34
CA ILE A 126 -12.53 4.83 5.82
C ILE A 126 -12.97 3.40 6.16
N CYS A 127 -12.16 2.66 6.94
CA CYS A 127 -12.45 1.29 7.32
C CYS A 127 -13.27 1.26 8.61
N THR A 128 -14.35 0.46 8.62
CA THR A 128 -15.19 0.23 9.80
C THR A 128 -15.10 -1.19 10.32
N THR A 129 -14.22 -2.04 9.77
CA THR A 129 -14.06 -3.45 10.17
C THR A 129 -13.99 -3.63 11.68
N ARG A 130 -13.14 -2.84 12.37
CA ARG A 130 -12.95 -2.96 13.83
C ARG A 130 -14.23 -2.67 14.63
N ILE A 131 -15.09 -1.80 14.12
CA ILE A 131 -16.33 -1.42 14.79
C ILE A 131 -17.46 -2.40 14.45
N VAL A 132 -17.57 -2.76 13.16
CA VAL A 132 -18.64 -3.63 12.67
C VAL A 132 -18.46 -5.08 13.09
N THR A 133 -17.21 -5.56 13.07
CA THR A 133 -16.89 -6.97 13.34
C THR A 133 -16.27 -7.21 14.72
N GLY A 134 -15.76 -6.16 15.38
CA GLY A 134 -14.96 -6.25 16.61
C GLY A 134 -13.55 -6.83 16.39
N VAL A 135 -13.14 -7.05 15.12
CA VAL A 135 -11.87 -7.68 14.77
C VAL A 135 -10.85 -6.64 14.31
N GLY A 136 -9.62 -6.75 14.81
CA GLY A 136 -8.51 -5.91 14.42
C GLY A 136 -7.41 -5.90 15.48
N VAL A 137 -6.24 -5.37 15.08
CA VAL A 137 -5.08 -5.21 15.97
C VAL A 137 -4.54 -3.79 15.77
N PRO A 138 -4.15 -3.06 16.84
CA PRO A 138 -3.45 -1.78 16.70
C PRO A 138 -2.25 -1.92 15.77
N GLN A 139 -2.05 -0.96 14.85
CA GLN A 139 -1.18 -1.16 13.69
C GLN A 139 0.29 -1.42 14.07
N ILE A 140 0.83 -0.69 15.03
CA ILE A 140 2.22 -0.91 15.48
C ILE A 140 2.37 -2.30 16.11
N THR A 141 1.42 -2.73 16.94
CA THR A 141 1.40 -4.08 17.52
C THR A 141 1.33 -5.16 16.43
N ALA A 142 0.50 -4.95 15.38
CA ALA A 142 0.40 -5.88 14.28
C ALA A 142 1.72 -5.98 13.50
N ILE A 143 2.38 -4.85 13.24
CA ILE A 143 3.68 -4.81 12.55
C ILE A 143 4.73 -5.54 13.38
N ASP A 144 4.86 -5.24 14.66
CA ASP A 144 5.84 -5.85 15.56
C ASP A 144 5.65 -7.37 15.68
N ASN A 145 4.41 -7.84 15.87
CA ASN A 145 4.07 -9.26 15.92
C ASN A 145 4.47 -10.01 14.64
N VAL A 146 4.22 -9.39 13.48
CA VAL A 146 4.55 -9.98 12.18
C VAL A 146 6.05 -9.90 11.91
N ALA A 147 6.70 -8.76 12.17
CA ALA A 147 8.14 -8.59 12.02
C ALA A 147 8.92 -9.59 12.85
N SER A 148 8.53 -9.77 14.13
CA SER A 148 9.13 -10.78 15.01
C SER A 148 8.99 -12.21 14.45
N ALA A 149 7.85 -12.53 13.85
CA ALA A 149 7.61 -13.86 13.26
C ALA A 149 8.38 -14.10 11.95
N LEU A 150 8.78 -13.04 11.26
CA LEU A 150 9.52 -13.07 9.99
C LEU A 150 11.04 -13.04 10.19
N LEU A 151 11.54 -12.89 11.41
CA LEU A 151 12.98 -12.88 11.70
C LEU A 151 13.67 -14.12 11.10
N GLY A 152 14.72 -13.90 10.31
CA GLY A 152 15.49 -14.97 9.67
C GLY A 152 14.88 -15.56 8.39
N THR A 153 13.65 -15.18 8.01
CA THR A 153 13.01 -15.69 6.78
C THR A 153 13.45 -14.94 5.51
N GLY A 154 13.90 -13.70 5.65
CA GLY A 154 14.18 -12.80 4.52
C GLY A 154 12.93 -12.23 3.84
N VAL A 155 11.72 -12.57 4.28
CA VAL A 155 10.45 -12.09 3.71
C VAL A 155 10.13 -10.69 4.23
N PRO A 156 9.98 -9.67 3.35
CA PRO A 156 9.67 -8.30 3.75
C PRO A 156 8.20 -8.14 4.16
N LEU A 157 7.96 -7.12 5.00
CA LEU A 157 6.66 -6.72 5.49
C LEU A 157 6.29 -5.35 4.94
N ILE A 158 5.05 -5.22 4.46
CA ILE A 158 4.42 -3.96 4.03
C ILE A 158 3.41 -3.54 5.10
N ALA A 159 3.61 -2.40 5.75
CA ALA A 159 2.64 -1.84 6.69
C ALA A 159 1.55 -1.09 5.92
N ASP A 160 0.32 -1.60 5.94
CA ASP A 160 -0.81 -1.08 5.16
C ASP A 160 -1.85 -0.39 6.03
N GLY A 161 -1.99 0.91 5.82
CA GLY A 161 -2.99 1.73 6.47
C GLY A 161 -2.57 2.37 7.80
N GLY A 162 -3.39 3.29 8.30
CA GLY A 162 -3.17 4.00 9.55
C GLY A 162 -2.17 5.16 9.47
N VAL A 163 -1.56 5.41 8.31
CA VAL A 163 -0.61 6.51 8.10
C VAL A 163 -1.35 7.80 7.81
N ARG A 164 -1.14 8.82 8.66
CA ARG A 164 -1.68 10.17 8.53
C ARG A 164 -0.56 11.19 8.32
N TYR A 165 0.52 11.04 9.04
CA TYR A 165 1.70 11.90 9.04
C TYR A 165 2.96 11.11 8.66
N SER A 166 4.01 11.80 8.28
CA SER A 166 5.31 11.18 7.99
C SER A 166 5.92 10.47 9.21
N GLY A 167 5.62 10.93 10.42
CA GLY A 167 6.01 10.26 11.66
C GLY A 167 5.42 8.84 11.80
N ASP A 168 4.23 8.59 11.24
CA ASP A 168 3.63 7.25 11.25
C ASP A 168 4.42 6.30 10.34
N ILE A 169 4.98 6.80 9.22
CA ILE A 169 5.89 6.03 8.37
C ILE A 169 7.13 5.63 9.16
N ALA A 170 7.75 6.61 9.85
CA ALA A 170 8.94 6.36 10.65
C ALA A 170 8.69 5.29 11.72
N LYS A 171 7.55 5.37 12.43
CA LYS A 171 7.15 4.38 13.42
C LYS A 171 6.90 3.00 12.81
N ALA A 172 6.19 2.92 11.68
CA ALA A 172 5.94 1.65 11.00
C ALA A 172 7.25 0.97 10.57
N ILE A 173 8.18 1.74 9.99
CA ILE A 173 9.50 1.24 9.61
C ILE A 173 10.28 0.81 10.86
N ALA A 174 10.34 1.66 11.91
CA ALA A 174 11.02 1.32 13.16
C ALA A 174 10.50 0.03 13.80
N ALA A 175 9.18 -0.24 13.69
CA ALA A 175 8.56 -1.48 14.16
C ALA A 175 8.84 -2.71 13.28
N GLY A 176 9.59 -2.58 12.19
CA GLY A 176 10.04 -3.69 11.35
C GLY A 176 9.45 -3.74 9.94
N ALA A 177 8.65 -2.74 9.53
CA ALA A 177 8.16 -2.69 8.15
C ALA A 177 9.28 -2.32 7.17
N SER A 178 9.33 -3.00 6.01
CA SER A 178 10.26 -2.68 4.92
C SER A 178 9.73 -1.55 4.04
N SER A 179 8.40 -1.41 3.95
CA SER A 179 7.70 -0.36 3.22
C SER A 179 6.32 -0.10 3.82
N VAL A 180 5.68 1.00 3.38
CA VAL A 180 4.33 1.37 3.84
C VAL A 180 3.39 1.58 2.66
N MET A 181 2.12 1.19 2.86
CA MET A 181 1.03 1.44 1.92
C MET A 181 0.08 2.48 2.52
N MET A 182 -0.30 3.47 1.74
CA MET A 182 -1.09 4.62 2.18
C MET A 182 -2.28 4.85 1.24
N GLY A 183 -3.48 4.85 1.78
CA GLY A 183 -4.71 5.20 1.04
C GLY A 183 -5.09 6.67 1.23
N GLY A 184 -5.50 7.05 2.44
CA GLY A 184 -6.03 8.39 2.74
C GLY A 184 -5.06 9.55 2.48
N VAL A 185 -3.76 9.31 2.58
CA VAL A 185 -2.73 10.32 2.27
C VAL A 185 -2.80 10.72 0.79
N PHE A 186 -2.97 9.74 -0.10
CA PHE A 186 -3.00 9.96 -1.55
C PHE A 186 -4.41 10.22 -2.11
N ALA A 187 -5.47 9.86 -1.39
CA ALA A 187 -6.84 9.95 -1.90
C ALA A 187 -7.24 11.36 -2.38
N GLY A 188 -6.65 12.41 -1.78
CA GLY A 188 -6.89 13.81 -2.17
C GLY A 188 -5.98 14.35 -3.27
N THR A 189 -5.06 13.54 -3.82
CA THR A 189 -4.11 14.01 -4.84
C THR A 189 -4.75 14.09 -6.23
N GLU A 190 -4.14 14.85 -7.12
CA GLU A 190 -4.56 14.99 -8.50
C GLU A 190 -4.60 13.64 -9.22
N GLU A 191 -3.61 12.80 -8.97
CA GLU A 191 -3.41 11.49 -9.62
C GLU A 191 -4.36 10.41 -9.08
N ALA A 192 -5.03 10.62 -7.93
CA ALA A 192 -6.01 9.68 -7.41
C ALA A 192 -7.27 9.65 -8.29
N PRO A 193 -7.93 8.46 -8.46
CA PRO A 193 -9.05 8.31 -9.39
C PRO A 193 -10.37 8.97 -8.95
N GLY A 194 -10.49 9.45 -7.71
CA GLY A 194 -11.70 10.08 -7.20
C GLY A 194 -12.05 11.36 -7.95
N GLU A 195 -13.34 11.63 -8.09
CA GLU A 195 -13.84 12.86 -8.74
C GLU A 195 -13.57 14.10 -7.87
N ILE A 196 -13.32 15.23 -8.53
CA ILE A 196 -13.20 16.53 -7.85
C ILE A 196 -14.60 17.06 -7.54
N VAL A 197 -14.88 17.29 -6.27
CA VAL A 197 -16.16 17.81 -5.77
C VAL A 197 -15.94 19.18 -5.17
N LEU A 198 -16.68 20.18 -5.64
CA LEU A 198 -16.69 21.51 -5.02
C LEU A 198 -17.73 21.52 -3.88
N TYR A 199 -17.29 21.84 -2.67
CA TYR A 199 -18.16 21.91 -1.50
C TYR A 199 -17.75 23.07 -0.59
N GLN A 200 -18.69 23.93 -0.25
CA GLN A 200 -18.47 25.13 0.59
C GLN A 200 -17.27 25.97 0.14
N GLY A 201 -17.14 26.19 -1.18
CA GLY A 201 -16.04 26.98 -1.75
C GLY A 201 -14.66 26.31 -1.78
N ARG A 202 -14.56 25.04 -1.41
CA ARG A 202 -13.29 24.27 -1.41
C ARG A 202 -13.40 23.03 -2.29
N SER A 203 -12.28 22.67 -2.90
CA SER A 203 -12.19 21.44 -3.70
C SER A 203 -11.88 20.24 -2.82
N TYR A 204 -12.59 19.15 -3.07
CA TYR A 204 -12.45 17.85 -2.43
C TYR A 204 -12.32 16.78 -3.51
N LYS A 205 -11.84 15.60 -3.13
CA LYS A 205 -11.94 14.39 -3.95
C LYS A 205 -12.84 13.37 -3.27
N SER A 206 -13.66 12.68 -4.06
CA SER A 206 -14.40 11.52 -3.58
C SER A 206 -13.43 10.43 -3.15
N TYR A 207 -13.72 9.78 -2.04
CA TYR A 207 -12.89 8.72 -1.47
C TYR A 207 -13.79 7.68 -0.82
N ARG A 208 -13.61 6.41 -1.16
CA ARG A 208 -14.40 5.31 -0.61
C ARG A 208 -13.56 4.14 -0.18
N GLY A 209 -14.00 3.43 0.87
CA GLY A 209 -13.44 2.16 1.30
C GLY A 209 -13.77 1.04 0.33
N MET A 210 -12.86 0.08 0.20
CA MET A 210 -13.12 -1.15 -0.55
C MET A 210 -14.30 -1.95 0.01
N GLY A 211 -14.56 -1.86 1.32
CA GLY A 211 -15.72 -2.44 1.99
C GLY A 211 -16.96 -1.55 2.04
N SER A 212 -17.01 -0.43 1.32
CA SER A 212 -18.22 0.38 1.18
C SER A 212 -19.24 -0.31 0.25
N ILE A 213 -20.52 0.00 0.41
CA ILE A 213 -21.59 -0.59 -0.40
C ILE A 213 -21.31 -0.38 -1.89
N GLY A 214 -21.00 0.85 -2.31
CA GLY A 214 -20.76 1.16 -3.71
C GLY A 214 -19.51 0.46 -4.27
N ALA A 215 -18.44 0.28 -3.47
CA ALA A 215 -17.29 -0.49 -3.90
C ALA A 215 -17.61 -1.99 -4.04
N MET A 216 -18.35 -2.56 -3.05
CA MET A 216 -18.73 -3.96 -3.05
C MET A 216 -19.65 -4.30 -4.24
N GLN A 217 -20.57 -3.42 -4.60
CA GLN A 217 -21.42 -3.57 -5.79
C GLN A 217 -20.63 -3.49 -7.12
N GLN A 218 -19.44 -2.88 -7.11
CA GLN A 218 -18.58 -2.75 -8.27
C GLN A 218 -17.44 -3.79 -8.31
N GLY A 219 -17.54 -4.87 -7.52
CA GLY A 219 -16.66 -6.02 -7.61
C GLY A 219 -15.74 -6.27 -6.42
N SER A 220 -15.72 -5.40 -5.38
CA SER A 220 -14.86 -5.63 -4.21
C SER A 220 -15.49 -6.53 -3.13
N ALA A 221 -16.65 -7.11 -3.37
CA ALA A 221 -17.33 -7.99 -2.43
C ALA A 221 -16.55 -9.29 -2.18
N ASP A 222 -15.80 -9.79 -3.16
CA ASP A 222 -14.89 -10.95 -3.06
C ASP A 222 -13.82 -10.75 -1.98
N ARG A 223 -13.29 -9.53 -1.86
CA ARG A 223 -12.32 -9.16 -0.85
C ARG A 223 -12.82 -9.41 0.59
N TYR A 224 -14.14 -9.33 0.79
CA TYR A 224 -14.83 -9.47 2.09
C TYR A 224 -15.60 -10.79 2.20
N PHE A 225 -15.35 -11.74 1.28
CA PHE A 225 -16.05 -13.04 1.23
C PHE A 225 -17.59 -12.93 1.15
N GLN A 226 -18.07 -11.88 0.49
CA GLN A 226 -19.50 -11.57 0.33
C GLN A 226 -19.92 -11.61 -1.16
N GLU A 227 -19.29 -12.45 -1.96
CA GLU A 227 -19.69 -12.69 -3.35
C GLU A 227 -21.08 -13.33 -3.40
N SER A 228 -21.91 -12.86 -4.32
CA SER A 228 -23.17 -13.52 -4.67
C SER A 228 -22.92 -14.47 -5.85
N SER A 229 -23.47 -15.67 -5.78
CA SER A 229 -23.47 -16.64 -6.88
C SER A 229 -24.14 -16.13 -8.18
N SER A 230 -24.87 -15.02 -8.11
CA SER A 230 -25.54 -14.36 -9.26
C SER A 230 -24.76 -13.17 -9.84
N GLY A 231 -23.52 -12.91 -9.37
CA GLY A 231 -22.62 -11.89 -9.95
C GLY A 231 -22.93 -10.44 -9.60
N ASN A 232 -24.08 -10.12 -9.02
CA ASN A 232 -24.41 -8.76 -8.58
C ASN A 232 -25.02 -8.81 -7.17
N PRO A 233 -24.25 -8.53 -6.11
CA PRO A 233 -24.74 -8.63 -4.75
C PRO A 233 -25.83 -7.57 -4.51
N ASN A 234 -27.01 -8.01 -4.04
CA ASN A 234 -28.06 -7.10 -3.61
C ASN A 234 -27.55 -6.27 -2.43
N ALA A 235 -27.60 -4.94 -2.54
CA ALA A 235 -27.13 -4.01 -1.53
C ALA A 235 -27.68 -4.30 -0.12
N ASP A 236 -28.95 -4.72 -0.03
CA ASP A 236 -29.64 -5.04 1.23
C ASP A 236 -29.10 -6.29 1.94
N LYS A 237 -28.27 -7.09 1.26
CA LYS A 237 -27.66 -8.31 1.80
C LYS A 237 -26.17 -8.16 2.09
N LEU A 238 -25.56 -7.01 1.77
CA LEU A 238 -24.18 -6.73 2.06
C LEU A 238 -24.01 -6.18 3.49
N VAL A 239 -22.95 -6.60 4.15
CA VAL A 239 -22.51 -6.04 5.43
C VAL A 239 -21.28 -5.18 5.15
N PRO A 240 -21.41 -3.84 5.04
CA PRO A 240 -20.29 -2.99 4.69
C PRO A 240 -19.30 -2.87 5.86
N GLU A 241 -18.02 -2.92 5.51
CA GLU A 241 -16.90 -2.70 6.42
C GLU A 241 -16.10 -1.43 6.06
N GLY A 242 -16.74 -0.48 5.40
CA GLY A 242 -16.15 0.78 4.98
C GLY A 242 -17.22 1.81 4.63
N VAL A 243 -16.78 3.07 4.59
CA VAL A 243 -17.66 4.21 4.27
C VAL A 243 -17.22 4.89 2.96
N GLU A 244 -18.10 5.71 2.42
CA GLU A 244 -17.87 6.62 1.31
C GLU A 244 -17.87 8.06 1.84
N GLY A 245 -16.96 8.87 1.33
CA GLY A 245 -16.81 10.25 1.78
C GLY A 245 -15.99 11.07 0.80
N ARG A 246 -15.49 12.17 1.29
CA ARG A 246 -14.61 13.08 0.54
C ARG A 246 -13.43 13.51 1.41
N VAL A 247 -12.30 13.76 0.77
CA VAL A 247 -11.09 14.29 1.40
C VAL A 247 -10.69 15.59 0.73
N PRO A 248 -10.06 16.55 1.43
CA PRO A 248 -9.58 17.76 0.82
C PRO A 248 -8.65 17.47 -0.37
N TYR A 249 -8.81 18.24 -1.45
CA TYR A 249 -7.88 18.20 -2.58
C TYR A 249 -6.50 18.70 -2.14
N LYS A 250 -5.45 17.97 -2.50
CA LYS A 250 -4.08 18.20 -2.01
C LYS A 250 -3.07 18.56 -3.11
N GLY A 251 -3.51 18.64 -4.38
CA GLY A 251 -2.61 18.83 -5.51
C GLY A 251 -1.82 17.56 -5.87
N SER A 252 -0.63 17.71 -6.43
CA SER A 252 0.17 16.59 -6.93
C SER A 252 0.69 15.66 -5.83
N ALA A 253 0.64 14.36 -6.09
CA ALA A 253 1.22 13.30 -5.25
C ALA A 253 2.74 13.48 -5.05
N VAL A 254 3.44 14.09 -6.00
CA VAL A 254 4.89 14.34 -5.89
C VAL A 254 5.22 15.20 -4.68
N SER A 255 4.44 16.26 -4.43
CA SER A 255 4.62 17.14 -3.27
C SER A 255 4.37 16.40 -1.97
N ILE A 256 3.35 15.54 -1.93
CA ILE A 256 3.03 14.71 -0.76
C ILE A 256 4.17 13.72 -0.48
N LEU A 257 4.65 13.01 -1.51
CA LEU A 257 5.78 12.08 -1.39
C LEU A 257 7.04 12.75 -0.87
N PHE A 258 7.33 13.96 -1.35
CA PHE A 258 8.48 14.73 -0.88
C PHE A 258 8.40 15.01 0.63
N GLN A 259 7.24 15.45 1.12
CA GLN A 259 7.03 15.72 2.56
C GLN A 259 7.11 14.43 3.39
N MET A 260 6.49 13.35 2.93
CA MET A 260 6.49 12.06 3.62
C MET A 260 7.90 11.47 3.72
N ALA A 261 8.65 11.44 2.62
CA ALA A 261 10.04 10.98 2.60
C ALA A 261 10.97 11.90 3.40
N GLY A 262 10.71 13.22 3.37
CA GLY A 262 11.44 14.21 4.17
C GLY A 262 11.28 13.97 5.67
N GLY A 263 10.05 13.69 6.14
CA GLY A 263 9.80 13.38 7.54
C GLY A 263 10.47 12.07 7.99
N LEU A 264 10.49 11.03 7.15
CA LEU A 264 11.23 9.81 7.45
C LEU A 264 12.74 10.08 7.57
N ARG A 265 13.32 10.86 6.65
CA ARG A 265 14.73 11.25 6.72
C ARG A 265 15.04 12.05 7.98
N ALA A 266 14.17 12.96 8.37
CA ALA A 266 14.30 13.71 9.62
C ALA A 266 14.30 12.77 10.84
N ALA A 267 13.36 11.82 10.90
CA ALA A 267 13.30 10.82 11.97
C ALA A 267 14.59 9.99 12.04
N MET A 268 15.10 9.51 10.89
CA MET A 268 16.38 8.81 10.80
C MET A 268 17.54 9.67 11.34
N GLY A 269 17.53 10.97 11.04
CA GLY A 269 18.52 11.92 11.54
C GLY A 269 18.47 12.06 13.07
N TYR A 270 17.28 12.23 13.64
CA TYR A 270 17.10 12.29 15.11
C TYR A 270 17.53 10.99 15.82
N CYS A 271 17.28 9.84 15.20
CA CYS A 271 17.69 8.53 15.75
C CYS A 271 19.15 8.16 15.45
N GLY A 272 19.92 9.01 14.74
CA GLY A 272 21.29 8.72 14.34
C GLY A 272 21.42 7.51 13.42
N CYS A 273 20.42 7.25 12.57
CA CYS A 273 20.32 6.07 11.71
C CYS A 273 20.61 6.42 10.25
N ALA A 274 21.73 5.95 9.70
CA ALA A 274 22.13 6.20 8.31
C ALA A 274 21.41 5.32 7.28
N SER A 275 20.68 4.30 7.71
CA SER A 275 19.94 3.35 6.86
C SER A 275 18.66 2.86 7.52
N ILE A 276 17.76 2.29 6.73
CA ILE A 276 16.53 1.63 7.24
C ILE A 276 16.90 0.45 8.15
N ALA A 277 17.91 -0.33 7.81
CA ALA A 277 18.38 -1.42 8.67
C ALA A 277 18.86 -0.90 10.03
N ALA A 278 19.54 0.25 10.08
CA ALA A 278 19.94 0.88 11.33
C ALA A 278 18.71 1.36 12.13
N LEU A 279 17.69 1.89 11.45
CA LEU A 279 16.44 2.31 12.09
C LEU A 279 15.71 1.10 12.72
N HIS A 280 15.63 -0.04 12.03
CA HIS A 280 15.08 -1.28 12.59
C HIS A 280 15.84 -1.74 13.83
N ALA A 281 17.17 -1.66 13.82
CA ALA A 281 18.01 -2.23 14.89
C ALA A 281 18.17 -1.33 16.11
N ARG A 282 18.00 0.00 15.98
CA ARG A 282 18.40 0.98 17.00
C ARG A 282 17.26 1.84 17.52
N SER A 283 16.08 1.76 16.91
CA SER A 283 14.93 2.56 17.35
C SER A 283 14.36 2.00 18.64
N GLU A 284 13.99 2.90 19.55
CA GLU A 284 13.28 2.60 20.77
C GLU A 284 11.91 3.29 20.76
N PHE A 285 10.90 2.59 21.26
CA PHE A 285 9.55 3.13 21.41
C PHE A 285 9.28 3.53 22.84
N VAL A 286 8.60 4.65 23.01
CA VAL A 286 8.05 5.09 24.29
C VAL A 286 6.53 5.03 24.20
N GLU A 287 5.91 4.33 25.14
CA GLU A 287 4.45 4.30 25.24
C GLU A 287 3.96 5.60 25.89
N ILE A 288 2.97 6.25 25.27
CA ILE A 288 2.40 7.50 25.73
C ILE A 288 0.89 7.39 25.94
N THR A 289 0.36 8.22 26.82
CA THR A 289 -1.08 8.34 27.09
C THR A 289 -1.75 9.27 26.06
N ALA A 290 -3.08 9.38 26.11
CA ALA A 290 -3.82 10.37 25.34
C ALA A 290 -3.39 11.83 25.68
N ALA A 291 -2.90 12.09 26.90
CA ALA A 291 -2.33 13.37 27.25
C ALA A 291 -1.01 13.64 26.49
N GLY A 292 -0.12 12.63 26.41
CA GLY A 292 1.10 12.74 25.62
C GLY A 292 0.84 12.87 24.12
N VAL A 293 -0.23 12.26 23.60
CA VAL A 293 -0.66 12.50 22.20
C VAL A 293 -1.03 13.96 21.98
N ARG A 294 -1.81 14.56 22.88
CA ARG A 294 -2.18 16.00 22.79
C ARG A 294 -0.96 16.91 22.89
N GLU A 295 -0.03 16.63 23.81
CA GLU A 295 1.23 17.36 23.92
C GLU A 295 2.08 17.30 22.65
N SER A 296 2.04 16.18 21.94
CA SER A 296 2.78 15.97 20.69
C SER A 296 2.23 16.81 19.50
N HIS A 297 1.00 17.26 19.58
CA HIS A 297 0.40 18.17 18.60
C HIS A 297 0.67 19.64 18.97
N VAL A 298 0.54 20.52 18.00
CA VAL A 298 0.58 21.97 18.25
C VAL A 298 -0.51 22.32 19.26
N HIS A 299 -0.13 22.98 20.35
CA HIS A 299 -1.02 23.39 21.42
C HIS A 299 -0.70 24.81 21.88
N ASP A 300 -1.65 25.48 22.54
CA ASP A 300 -1.52 26.83 23.12
C ASP A 300 -1.16 27.96 22.13
N VAL A 301 -1.36 27.71 20.81
CA VAL A 301 -1.16 28.70 19.75
C VAL A 301 -2.28 28.62 18.73
N GLN A 302 -2.64 29.76 18.13
CA GLN A 302 -3.52 29.80 16.97
C GLN A 302 -2.68 29.74 15.70
N ILE A 303 -2.89 28.70 14.88
CA ILE A 303 -2.19 28.53 13.61
C ILE A 303 -2.68 29.61 12.63
N THR A 304 -1.80 30.51 12.22
CA THR A 304 -2.09 31.56 11.22
C THR A 304 -1.61 31.19 9.83
N LYS A 305 -0.67 30.21 9.73
CA LYS A 305 -0.16 29.65 8.48
C LYS A 305 0.10 28.17 8.67
N GLU A 306 -0.62 27.33 7.91
CA GLU A 306 -0.45 25.88 7.95
C GLU A 306 0.91 25.46 7.36
N ALA A 307 1.52 24.44 7.96
CA ALA A 307 2.67 23.76 7.37
C ALA A 307 2.18 22.74 6.30
N PRO A 308 2.94 22.50 5.23
CA PRO A 308 2.51 21.60 4.16
C PRO A 308 2.36 20.14 4.61
N ASN A 309 3.00 19.77 5.71
CA ASN A 309 3.05 18.42 6.27
C ASN A 309 2.33 18.25 7.62
N TYR A 310 1.66 19.32 8.11
CA TYR A 310 0.91 19.27 9.35
C TYR A 310 -0.43 20.00 9.21
N ARG A 311 -1.50 19.35 9.65
CA ARG A 311 -2.84 19.94 9.80
C ARG A 311 -3.37 19.54 11.16
N ALA A 312 -3.91 20.50 11.91
CA ALA A 312 -4.70 20.21 13.10
C ALA A 312 -6.00 19.49 12.67
N GLU A 313 -6.38 18.43 13.38
CA GLU A 313 -7.64 17.71 13.20
C GLU A 313 -8.79 18.46 13.87
#